data_cf1392f6e71ce03b91d73e26ce703d1c
#
_entry.id   cf1392f6e71ce03b91d73e26ce703d1c
#
_cell.length_a   1.000
_cell.length_b   1.000
_cell.length_c   1.000
_cell.angle_alpha   90.00
_cell.angle_beta   90.00
_cell.angle_gamma   90.00
#
_symmetry.space_group_name_H-M   'P 1'
#
loop_
_entity.id
_entity.type
_entity.pdbx_description
1 polymer ?
#
loop_
_entity_poly.entity_id
_entity_poly.type
_entity_poly.pdbx_seq_one_letter_code
_entity_poly.pdbx_strand_id
1 'polypeptide(L)'
;ACQTKKERKVLEVNIEKGMKNSQKITFHGLADEKPNMEPGNIVFVVQEKEHATFKRKGGDLLITKTISLNEALTGFQWVVNHLDGRQLLIKSNPGEVIKAEGPNGTPFVKCIPDEGMPTHGSQFQKGKLYVLFNVEFPSDNELSASAMDTLRKVLPNPSPPVDVDEDDENVEVVHLDHADVKAFGKGKH
;
A
#
# COMPACT_ATOMS: atom_id res chain seq x y z
N ALA A 1 8.32 33.42 -53.21
CA ALA A 1 7.38 33.03 -52.15
C ALA A 1 7.68 31.58 -51.76
N CYS A 2 8.02 31.35 -50.50
CA CYS A 2 8.25 30.01 -49.99
C CYS A 2 6.88 29.33 -49.83
N GLN A 3 6.65 28.23 -50.54
CA GLN A 3 5.41 27.46 -50.40
C GLN A 3 5.64 26.37 -49.35
N THR A 4 4.79 26.32 -48.33
CA THR A 4 4.80 25.24 -47.35
C THR A 4 3.87 24.12 -47.79
N LYS A 5 4.33 22.87 -47.69
CA LYS A 5 3.55 21.65 -47.96
C LYS A 5 3.34 20.93 -46.63
N LYS A 6 2.09 20.57 -46.32
CA LYS A 6 1.78 19.71 -45.16
C LYS A 6 1.94 18.25 -45.55
N GLU A 7 2.86 17.56 -44.89
CA GLU A 7 3.02 16.11 -45.01
C GLU A 7 2.53 15.43 -43.73
N ARG A 8 1.84 14.29 -43.89
CA ARG A 8 1.40 13.46 -42.76
C ARG A 8 2.45 12.38 -42.54
N LYS A 9 3.13 12.43 -41.37
CA LYS A 9 4.08 11.42 -40.91
C LYS A 9 3.49 10.64 -39.77
N VAL A 10 3.60 9.31 -39.80
CA VAL A 10 3.19 8.43 -38.68
C VAL A 10 4.45 8.09 -37.91
N LEU A 11 4.46 8.39 -36.61
CA LEU A 11 5.53 8.04 -35.70
C LEU A 11 5.05 6.87 -34.78
N GLU A 12 5.84 5.81 -34.78
CA GLU A 12 5.59 4.68 -33.88
C GLU A 12 6.31 4.92 -32.54
N VAL A 13 5.53 5.09 -31.49
CA VAL A 13 6.04 5.35 -30.13
C VAL A 13 5.91 4.08 -29.31
N ASN A 14 7.01 3.40 -29.04
CA ASN A 14 7.05 2.20 -28.23
C ASN A 14 7.16 2.55 -26.75
N ILE A 15 6.17 2.10 -25.96
CA ILE A 15 6.20 2.20 -24.51
C ILE A 15 6.67 0.87 -23.93
N GLU A 16 7.87 0.88 -23.38
CA GLU A 16 8.48 -0.31 -22.80
C GLU A 16 8.11 -0.47 -21.31
N LYS A 17 8.08 -1.73 -20.86
CA LYS A 17 7.87 -2.05 -19.44
C LYS A 17 8.99 -1.43 -18.60
N GLY A 18 8.62 -0.84 -17.46
CA GLY A 18 9.59 -0.21 -16.56
C GLY A 18 9.90 1.26 -16.84
N MET A 19 9.41 1.84 -17.94
CA MET A 19 9.52 3.28 -18.16
C MET A 19 8.98 4.07 -16.97
N LYS A 20 9.60 5.21 -16.67
CA LYS A 20 9.24 6.06 -15.52
C LYS A 20 8.34 7.21 -15.97
N ASN A 21 7.60 7.75 -15.01
CA ASN A 21 6.88 9.00 -15.23
C ASN A 21 7.85 10.12 -15.65
N SER A 22 7.42 10.95 -16.60
CA SER A 22 8.21 12.03 -17.20
C SER A 22 9.42 11.57 -18.04
N GLN A 23 9.57 10.28 -18.32
CA GLN A 23 10.59 9.80 -19.26
C GLN A 23 10.30 10.33 -20.67
N LYS A 24 11.35 10.77 -21.36
CA LYS A 24 11.24 11.37 -22.70
C LYS A 24 11.63 10.36 -23.75
N ILE A 25 10.85 10.32 -24.84
CA ILE A 25 11.13 9.59 -26.06
C ILE A 25 11.29 10.64 -27.15
N THR A 26 12.51 10.78 -27.69
CA THR A 26 12.84 11.85 -28.63
C THR A 26 13.04 11.30 -30.03
N PHE A 27 12.35 11.90 -30.99
CA PHE A 27 12.54 11.68 -32.42
C PHE A 27 13.29 12.89 -33.00
N HIS A 28 14.52 12.66 -33.39
CA HIS A 28 15.39 13.73 -33.91
C HIS A 28 15.06 14.09 -35.33
N GLY A 29 15.02 15.39 -35.62
CA GLY A 29 14.88 15.91 -36.98
C GLY A 29 13.53 15.62 -37.64
N LEU A 30 12.46 15.39 -36.88
CA LEU A 30 11.13 15.06 -37.42
C LEU A 30 10.06 16.13 -37.18
N ALA A 31 10.43 17.26 -36.58
CA ALA A 31 9.54 18.41 -36.46
C ALA A 31 9.51 19.24 -37.76
N ASP A 32 8.75 20.33 -37.76
CA ASP A 32 8.57 21.22 -38.88
C ASP A 32 9.91 21.75 -39.44
N GLU A 33 10.08 21.69 -40.76
CA GLU A 33 11.23 22.23 -41.48
C GLU A 33 10.98 23.69 -41.85
N LYS A 34 11.98 24.53 -41.62
CA LYS A 34 12.01 25.92 -42.10
C LYS A 34 13.18 26.13 -43.06
N PRO A 35 13.05 27.02 -44.07
CA PRO A 35 14.15 27.32 -44.96
C PRO A 35 15.41 27.72 -44.19
N ASN A 36 16.53 27.09 -44.54
CA ASN A 36 17.85 27.33 -43.93
C ASN A 36 17.95 27.01 -42.43
N MET A 37 17.08 26.18 -41.88
CA MET A 37 17.14 25.71 -40.50
C MET A 37 17.03 24.18 -40.49
N GLU A 38 17.79 23.55 -39.63
CA GLU A 38 17.64 22.12 -39.36
C GLU A 38 16.27 21.84 -38.71
N PRO A 39 15.61 20.72 -39.09
CA PRO A 39 14.34 20.35 -38.47
C PRO A 39 14.50 20.07 -36.98
N GLY A 40 13.55 20.53 -36.19
CA GLY A 40 13.55 20.32 -34.76
C GLY A 40 13.22 18.88 -34.35
N ASN A 41 13.22 18.62 -33.07
CA ASN A 41 12.90 17.31 -32.48
C ASN A 41 11.44 17.24 -32.04
N ILE A 42 10.85 16.04 -32.15
CA ILE A 42 9.57 15.73 -31.52
C ILE A 42 9.86 14.95 -30.22
N VAL A 43 9.34 15.41 -29.09
CA VAL A 43 9.56 14.79 -27.79
C VAL A 43 8.22 14.34 -27.21
N PHE A 44 8.09 13.04 -26.97
CA PHE A 44 6.98 12.46 -26.22
C PHE A 44 7.40 12.31 -24.77
N VAL A 45 6.53 12.74 -23.87
CA VAL A 45 6.74 12.62 -22.42
C VAL A 45 5.78 11.57 -21.87
N VAL A 46 6.34 10.51 -21.27
CA VAL A 46 5.56 9.44 -20.66
C VAL A 46 4.85 9.98 -19.41
N GLN A 47 3.54 9.78 -19.33
CA GLN A 47 2.74 10.12 -18.18
C GLN A 47 2.17 8.86 -17.54
N GLU A 48 2.51 8.64 -16.26
CA GLU A 48 1.99 7.54 -15.48
C GLU A 48 0.56 7.87 -15.00
N LYS A 49 -0.36 6.93 -15.20
CA LYS A 49 -1.74 7.04 -14.71
C LYS A 49 -1.85 6.36 -13.34
N GLU A 50 -2.72 6.90 -12.50
CA GLU A 50 -3.09 6.25 -11.25
C GLU A 50 -3.76 4.90 -11.51
N HIS A 51 -3.47 3.93 -10.64
CA HIS A 51 -4.06 2.60 -10.68
C HIS A 51 -4.89 2.36 -9.42
N ALA A 52 -6.06 1.72 -9.56
CA ALA A 52 -6.99 1.51 -8.45
C ALA A 52 -6.39 0.68 -7.29
N THR A 53 -5.53 -0.28 -7.58
CA THR A 53 -4.98 -1.23 -6.60
C THR A 53 -3.53 -0.93 -6.24
N PHE A 54 -2.71 -0.57 -7.23
CA PHE A 54 -1.27 -0.44 -7.06
C PHE A 54 -0.85 1.03 -7.02
N LYS A 55 -0.02 1.36 -6.04
CA LYS A 55 0.74 2.62 -6.02
C LYS A 55 2.19 2.31 -6.36
N ARG A 56 2.76 3.08 -7.29
CA ARG A 56 4.14 2.89 -7.73
C ARG A 56 5.07 3.94 -7.12
N LYS A 57 6.25 3.49 -6.70
CA LYS A 57 7.36 4.37 -6.32
C LYS A 57 8.67 3.80 -6.87
N GLY A 58 9.16 4.38 -7.97
CA GLY A 58 10.34 3.86 -8.65
C GLY A 58 10.11 2.47 -9.24
N GLY A 59 10.88 1.49 -8.79
CA GLY A 59 10.72 0.07 -9.16
C GLY A 59 9.74 -0.69 -8.27
N ASP A 60 9.31 -0.11 -7.14
CA ASP A 60 8.48 -0.80 -6.17
C ASP A 60 7.00 -0.51 -6.38
N LEU A 61 6.18 -1.48 -6.00
CA LEU A 61 4.72 -1.38 -5.96
C LEU A 61 4.24 -1.48 -4.51
N LEU A 62 3.15 -0.81 -4.20
CA LEU A 62 2.47 -0.87 -2.91
C LEU A 62 1.01 -1.17 -3.13
N ILE A 63 0.47 -2.12 -2.36
CA ILE A 63 -0.96 -2.38 -2.22
C ILE A 63 -1.36 -2.28 -0.75
N THR A 64 -2.61 -1.94 -0.50
CA THR A 64 -3.20 -1.96 0.84
C THR A 64 -4.15 -3.14 0.94
N LYS A 65 -4.03 -3.94 2.01
CA LYS A 65 -4.91 -5.07 2.30
C LYS A 65 -5.50 -4.91 3.69
N THR A 66 -6.81 -4.87 3.76
CA THR A 66 -7.54 -4.95 5.01
C THR A 66 -7.84 -6.41 5.32
N ILE A 67 -7.56 -6.83 6.54
CA ILE A 67 -7.82 -8.17 7.07
C ILE A 67 -8.51 -8.05 8.43
N SER A 68 -9.29 -9.03 8.79
CA SER A 68 -9.90 -9.12 10.12
C SER A 68 -8.85 -9.50 11.18
N LEU A 69 -9.16 -9.22 12.45
CA LEU A 69 -8.31 -9.66 13.57
C LEU A 69 -8.15 -11.19 13.59
N ASN A 70 -9.19 -11.92 13.22
CA ASN A 70 -9.11 -13.38 13.11
C ASN A 70 -8.05 -13.80 12.08
N GLU A 71 -8.11 -13.26 10.86
CA GLU A 71 -7.13 -13.53 9.82
C GLU A 71 -5.72 -13.09 10.22
N ALA A 72 -5.61 -11.97 10.94
CA ALA A 72 -4.32 -11.47 11.44
C ALA A 72 -3.64 -12.43 12.41
N LEU A 73 -4.43 -13.17 13.21
CA LEU A 73 -3.93 -14.11 14.22
C LEU A 73 -3.79 -15.55 13.69
N THR A 74 -4.72 -15.98 12.82
CA THR A 74 -4.81 -17.39 12.40
C THR A 74 -4.26 -17.65 11.00
N GLY A 75 -3.98 -16.56 10.26
CA GLY A 75 -3.51 -16.64 8.88
C GLY A 75 -4.60 -16.32 7.87
N PHE A 76 -4.17 -15.97 6.69
CA PHE A 76 -5.01 -15.57 5.57
C PHE A 76 -4.44 -16.03 4.24
N GLN A 77 -5.30 -16.00 3.23
CA GLN A 77 -4.91 -16.09 1.83
C GLN A 77 -5.84 -15.24 0.97
N TRP A 78 -5.27 -14.58 -0.05
CA TRP A 78 -6.06 -13.87 -1.06
C TRP A 78 -5.35 -13.83 -2.40
N VAL A 79 -6.09 -13.55 -3.46
CA VAL A 79 -5.58 -13.45 -4.82
C VAL A 79 -5.48 -11.98 -5.23
N VAL A 80 -4.36 -11.60 -5.83
CA VAL A 80 -4.14 -10.29 -6.45
C VAL A 80 -3.93 -10.49 -7.95
N ASN A 81 -4.70 -9.77 -8.77
CA ASN A 81 -4.45 -9.69 -10.19
C ASN A 81 -3.28 -8.72 -10.43
N HIS A 82 -2.14 -9.26 -10.81
CA HIS A 82 -0.93 -8.48 -11.02
C HIS A 82 -0.98 -7.71 -12.35
N LEU A 83 -0.16 -6.65 -12.47
CA LEU A 83 -0.11 -5.78 -13.65
C LEU A 83 0.34 -6.49 -14.94
N ASP A 84 1.02 -7.63 -14.82
CA ASP A 84 1.44 -8.48 -15.94
C ASP A 84 0.40 -9.54 -16.35
N GLY A 85 -0.79 -9.52 -15.73
CA GLY A 85 -1.88 -10.44 -16.01
C GLY A 85 -1.85 -11.74 -15.21
N ARG A 86 -0.79 -12.03 -14.44
CA ARG A 86 -0.75 -13.17 -13.52
C ARG A 86 -1.65 -12.95 -12.30
N GLN A 87 -2.10 -14.04 -11.73
CA GLN A 87 -2.75 -14.04 -10.42
C GLN A 87 -1.74 -14.48 -9.35
N LEU A 88 -1.53 -13.63 -8.36
CA LEU A 88 -0.68 -13.94 -7.21
C LEU A 88 -1.56 -14.42 -6.07
N LEU A 89 -1.40 -15.67 -5.66
CA LEU A 89 -1.99 -16.19 -4.42
C LEU A 89 -1.04 -15.89 -3.27
N ILE A 90 -1.39 -14.89 -2.48
CA ILE A 90 -0.62 -14.46 -1.33
C ILE A 90 -1.16 -15.16 -0.08
N LYS A 91 -0.27 -15.81 0.68
CA LYS A 91 -0.59 -16.52 1.93
C LYS A 91 0.31 -16.03 3.05
N SER A 92 -0.23 -15.97 4.26
CA SER A 92 0.58 -15.82 5.46
C SER A 92 1.42 -17.07 5.72
N ASN A 93 2.55 -16.90 6.38
CA ASN A 93 3.33 -18.05 6.85
C ASN A 93 2.65 -18.72 8.05
N PRO A 94 2.81 -20.04 8.24
CA PRO A 94 2.29 -20.74 9.41
C PRO A 94 2.80 -20.10 10.71
N GLY A 95 1.88 -19.78 11.63
CA GLY A 95 2.21 -19.15 12.92
C GLY A 95 2.62 -17.67 12.84
N GLU A 96 2.54 -17.06 11.68
CA GLU A 96 2.80 -15.64 11.51
C GLU A 96 1.61 -14.81 11.98
N VAL A 97 1.88 -13.77 12.78
CA VAL A 97 0.88 -12.80 13.24
C VAL A 97 1.11 -11.47 12.55
N ILE A 98 0.06 -10.92 11.94
CA ILE A 98 0.07 -9.57 11.39
C ILE A 98 -0.35 -8.60 12.49
N LYS A 99 0.50 -7.63 12.76
CA LYS A 99 0.22 -6.61 13.79
C LYS A 99 -0.59 -5.46 13.19
N ALA A 100 -1.39 -4.81 14.03
CA ALA A 100 -2.14 -3.61 13.63
C ALA A 100 -1.20 -2.45 13.27
N GLU A 101 -0.07 -2.36 13.99
CA GLU A 101 0.96 -1.36 13.76
C GLU A 101 2.34 -2.00 13.76
N GLY A 102 3.25 -1.41 12.99
CA GLY A 102 4.67 -1.72 13.01
C GLY A 102 5.40 -1.02 14.17
N PRO A 103 6.73 -1.08 14.18
CA PRO A 103 7.54 -0.40 15.20
C PRO A 103 7.27 1.12 15.21
N ASN A 104 7.21 1.72 16.41
CA ASN A 104 7.02 3.16 16.63
C ASN A 104 5.74 3.75 16.01
N GLY A 105 4.65 2.98 15.97
CA GLY A 105 3.37 3.46 15.41
C GLY A 105 3.38 3.61 13.87
N THR A 106 4.36 3.02 13.19
CA THR A 106 4.37 2.99 11.74
C THR A 106 3.40 1.93 11.20
N PRO A 107 2.89 2.07 9.98
CA PRO A 107 2.08 1.02 9.37
C PRO A 107 2.81 -0.32 9.32
N PHE A 108 2.10 -1.42 9.55
CA PHE A 108 2.66 -2.75 9.40
C PHE A 108 2.74 -3.13 7.92
N VAL A 109 3.95 -3.35 7.42
CA VAL A 109 4.22 -3.59 6.00
C VAL A 109 5.04 -4.86 5.84
N LYS A 110 4.65 -5.68 4.88
CA LYS A 110 5.41 -6.84 4.38
C LYS A 110 5.78 -6.63 2.93
N CYS A 111 6.76 -7.36 2.42
CA CYS A 111 7.11 -7.27 1.00
C CYS A 111 7.26 -8.66 0.37
N ILE A 112 6.97 -8.70 -0.92
CA ILE A 112 7.18 -9.85 -1.79
C ILE A 112 8.30 -9.46 -2.76
N PRO A 113 9.45 -10.14 -2.74
CA PRO A 113 10.55 -9.85 -3.66
C PRO A 113 10.15 -10.15 -5.10
N ASP A 114 10.74 -9.43 -6.05
CA ASP A 114 10.62 -9.63 -7.48
C ASP A 114 9.19 -9.51 -8.08
N GLU A 115 8.26 -8.94 -7.30
CA GLU A 115 6.88 -8.67 -7.74
C GLU A 115 6.58 -7.16 -7.84
N GLY A 116 7.62 -6.33 -7.97
CA GLY A 116 7.51 -4.92 -8.33
C GLY A 116 7.54 -4.70 -9.85
N MET A 117 7.78 -3.46 -10.25
CA MET A 117 7.96 -3.07 -11.63
C MET A 117 9.30 -3.59 -12.18
N PRO A 118 9.35 -4.03 -13.43
CA PRO A 118 10.61 -4.34 -14.08
C PRO A 118 11.46 -3.06 -14.25
N THR A 119 12.77 -3.23 -14.26
CA THR A 119 13.70 -2.15 -14.60
C THR A 119 13.67 -1.93 -16.12
N HIS A 120 13.54 -0.68 -16.56
CA HIS A 120 13.63 -0.34 -17.97
C HIS A 120 14.98 -0.80 -18.55
N GLY A 121 14.94 -1.52 -19.65
CA GLY A 121 16.13 -2.12 -20.29
C GLY A 121 16.61 -3.44 -19.66
N SER A 122 16.06 -3.86 -18.49
CA SER A 122 16.40 -5.15 -17.86
C SER A 122 15.16 -5.78 -17.25
N GLN A 123 14.42 -6.53 -18.04
CA GLN A 123 13.14 -7.13 -17.62
C GLN A 123 13.26 -8.19 -16.51
N PHE A 124 14.48 -8.72 -16.31
CA PHE A 124 14.76 -9.72 -15.27
C PHE A 124 14.93 -9.09 -13.88
N GLN A 125 15.26 -7.81 -13.81
CA GLN A 125 15.37 -7.07 -12.55
C GLN A 125 14.05 -6.40 -12.25
N LYS A 126 13.40 -6.82 -11.17
CA LYS A 126 12.15 -6.25 -10.68
C LYS A 126 12.34 -5.68 -9.28
N GLY A 127 11.53 -4.69 -8.95
CA GLY A 127 11.41 -4.20 -7.58
C GLY A 127 10.59 -5.14 -6.70
N LYS A 128 10.16 -4.63 -5.55
CA LYS A 128 9.36 -5.36 -4.56
C LYS A 128 7.90 -4.94 -4.62
N LEU A 129 7.02 -5.88 -4.29
CA LEU A 129 5.63 -5.56 -3.98
C LEU A 129 5.49 -5.45 -2.46
N TYR A 130 5.18 -4.26 -1.99
CA TYR A 130 4.88 -3.99 -0.58
C TYR A 130 3.39 -4.14 -0.34
N VAL A 131 3.05 -4.79 0.77
CA VAL A 131 1.69 -4.96 1.25
C VAL A 131 1.57 -4.23 2.57
N LEU A 132 0.77 -3.19 2.60
CA LEU A 132 0.40 -2.46 3.80
C LEU A 132 -0.86 -3.11 4.36
N PHE A 133 -0.80 -3.55 5.62
CA PHE A 133 -1.93 -4.19 6.29
C PHE A 133 -2.69 -3.21 7.17
N ASN A 134 -4.02 -3.26 7.03
CA ASN A 134 -4.94 -2.68 7.99
C ASN A 134 -5.66 -3.84 8.68
N VAL A 135 -5.57 -3.91 10.00
CA VAL A 135 -6.26 -4.94 10.79
C VAL A 135 -7.54 -4.34 11.35
N GLU A 136 -8.66 -4.92 10.97
CA GLU A 136 -9.97 -4.56 11.49
C GLU A 136 -10.28 -5.37 12.75
N PHE A 137 -10.54 -4.66 13.83
CA PHE A 137 -10.99 -5.23 15.11
C PHE A 137 -12.52 -5.36 15.09
N PRO A 138 -13.07 -6.32 15.85
CA PRO A 138 -14.51 -6.41 16.04
C PRO A 138 -15.04 -5.12 16.66
N SER A 139 -16.27 -4.77 16.32
CA SER A 139 -16.98 -3.62 16.90
C SER A 139 -17.37 -3.88 18.34
N ASP A 140 -17.69 -2.80 19.07
CA ASP A 140 -18.19 -2.91 20.44
C ASP A 140 -19.45 -3.81 20.51
N ASN A 141 -19.47 -4.73 21.47
CA ASN A 141 -20.55 -5.70 21.69
C ASN A 141 -20.77 -6.72 20.56
N GLU A 142 -19.87 -6.83 19.57
CA GLU A 142 -19.96 -7.82 18.51
C GLU A 142 -19.63 -9.24 19.00
N LEU A 143 -18.73 -9.36 19.97
CA LEU A 143 -18.33 -10.64 20.54
C LEU A 143 -19.29 -11.07 21.68
N SER A 144 -19.79 -12.30 21.62
CA SER A 144 -20.57 -12.89 22.71
C SER A 144 -19.70 -13.14 23.95
N ALA A 145 -20.30 -13.22 25.13
CA ALA A 145 -19.60 -13.53 26.37
C ALA A 145 -18.80 -14.85 26.28
N SER A 146 -19.39 -15.88 25.67
CA SER A 146 -18.71 -17.17 25.49
C SER A 146 -17.52 -17.09 24.57
N ALA A 147 -17.58 -16.25 23.53
CA ALA A 147 -16.44 -15.99 22.63
C ALA A 147 -15.32 -15.28 23.38
N MET A 148 -15.64 -14.26 24.17
CA MET A 148 -14.66 -13.55 25.01
C MET A 148 -13.98 -14.47 26.01
N ASP A 149 -14.72 -15.37 26.65
CA ASP A 149 -14.15 -16.36 27.60
C ASP A 149 -13.23 -17.36 26.89
N THR A 150 -13.56 -17.74 25.67
CA THR A 150 -12.71 -18.60 24.85
C THR A 150 -11.42 -17.89 24.49
N LEU A 151 -11.49 -16.64 24.04
CA LEU A 151 -10.31 -15.82 23.72
C LEU A 151 -9.39 -15.63 24.92
N ARG A 152 -9.95 -15.37 26.13
CA ARG A 152 -9.16 -15.28 27.37
C ARG A 152 -8.36 -16.54 27.67
N LYS A 153 -8.91 -17.72 27.35
CA LYS A 153 -8.25 -19.01 27.59
C LYS A 153 -7.17 -19.34 26.58
N VAL A 154 -7.32 -18.86 25.30
CA VAL A 154 -6.46 -19.25 24.20
C VAL A 154 -5.33 -18.22 23.99
N LEU A 155 -5.64 -16.94 24.15
CA LEU A 155 -4.64 -15.89 23.98
C LEU A 155 -3.73 -15.75 25.20
N PRO A 156 -2.42 -15.47 25.02
CA PRO A 156 -1.52 -15.20 26.13
C PRO A 156 -2.01 -14.01 26.96
N ASN A 157 -2.08 -14.19 28.27
CA ASN A 157 -2.38 -13.10 29.19
C ASN A 157 -1.11 -12.76 30.01
N PRO A 158 -0.37 -11.71 29.66
CA PRO A 158 0.85 -11.33 30.35
C PRO A 158 0.60 -10.62 31.69
N SER A 159 -0.62 -10.14 31.92
CA SER A 159 -0.94 -9.43 33.17
C SER A 159 -1.26 -10.40 34.29
N PRO A 160 -0.70 -10.21 35.51
CA PRO A 160 -1.10 -10.97 36.65
C PRO A 160 -2.57 -10.69 36.99
N PRO A 161 -3.28 -11.64 37.66
CA PRO A 161 -4.61 -11.38 38.16
C PRO A 161 -4.60 -10.16 39.11
N VAL A 162 -5.60 -9.32 38.98
CA VAL A 162 -5.80 -8.20 39.91
C VAL A 162 -6.47 -8.79 41.17
N ASP A 163 -5.79 -8.69 42.31
CA ASP A 163 -6.26 -9.14 43.60
C ASP A 163 -6.66 -7.90 44.44
N VAL A 164 -7.83 -7.36 44.13
CA VAL A 164 -8.42 -6.21 44.81
C VAL A 164 -9.86 -6.56 45.15
N ASP A 165 -10.26 -6.29 46.35
CA ASP A 165 -11.65 -6.44 46.80
C ASP A 165 -12.45 -5.23 46.31
N GLU A 166 -13.39 -5.46 45.38
CA GLU A 166 -14.24 -4.41 44.80
C GLU A 166 -15.23 -3.83 45.82
N ASP A 167 -15.45 -4.54 46.94
CA ASP A 167 -16.32 -4.10 48.04
C ASP A 167 -15.56 -3.30 49.12
N ASP A 168 -14.24 -3.11 49.00
CA ASP A 168 -13.44 -2.28 49.91
C ASP A 168 -13.81 -0.81 49.78
N GLU A 169 -14.07 -0.13 50.90
CA GLU A 169 -14.45 1.29 50.97
C GLU A 169 -13.43 2.24 50.27
N ASN A 170 -12.20 1.79 50.08
CA ASN A 170 -11.14 2.57 49.41
C ASN A 170 -10.99 2.24 47.91
N VAL A 171 -11.83 1.35 47.37
CA VAL A 171 -11.82 0.95 45.97
C VAL A 171 -13.01 1.54 45.27
N GLU A 172 -12.74 2.34 44.21
CA GLU A 172 -13.77 2.89 43.34
C GLU A 172 -13.68 2.25 41.97
N VAL A 173 -14.76 1.64 41.51
CA VAL A 173 -14.86 1.08 40.16
C VAL A 173 -15.21 2.17 39.17
N VAL A 174 -14.32 2.43 38.23
CA VAL A 174 -14.49 3.44 37.17
C VAL A 174 -14.43 2.80 35.80
N HIS A 175 -15.15 3.36 34.86
CA HIS A 175 -15.14 2.90 33.44
C HIS A 175 -14.40 3.88 32.56
N LEU A 176 -13.80 3.34 31.48
CA LEU A 176 -13.13 4.15 30.45
C LEU A 176 -14.18 4.78 29.52
N ASP A 177 -13.95 6.04 29.17
CA ASP A 177 -14.75 6.77 28.22
C ASP A 177 -13.89 7.19 27.00
N HIS A 178 -14.54 7.50 25.90
CA HIS A 178 -13.85 8.00 24.71
C HIS A 178 -13.16 9.34 24.99
N ALA A 179 -11.86 9.43 24.67
CA ALA A 179 -11.09 10.65 24.83
C ALA A 179 -10.38 11.06 23.54
N ASP A 180 -10.39 12.36 23.24
CA ASP A 180 -9.52 12.92 22.21
C ASP A 180 -8.17 13.29 22.86
N VAL A 181 -7.08 12.65 22.39
CA VAL A 181 -5.71 12.93 22.86
C VAL A 181 -5.36 14.42 22.72
N LYS A 182 -5.92 15.13 21.72
CA LYS A 182 -5.73 16.57 21.54
C LYS A 182 -6.34 17.43 22.66
N ALA A 183 -7.27 16.84 23.41
CA ALA A 183 -7.90 17.49 24.57
C ALA A 183 -7.09 17.37 25.87
N PHE A 184 -6.05 16.48 25.88
CA PHE A 184 -5.20 16.28 27.04
C PHE A 184 -4.50 17.59 27.48
N GLY A 185 -4.64 17.97 28.73
CA GLY A 185 -4.08 19.21 29.27
C GLY A 185 -4.84 20.50 28.92
N LYS A 186 -5.97 20.41 28.19
CA LYS A 186 -6.81 21.57 27.86
C LYS A 186 -8.08 21.69 28.73
N GLY A 187 -8.20 20.86 29.75
CA GLY A 187 -9.28 20.98 30.74
C GLY A 187 -9.27 22.34 31.41
N LYS A 188 -10.39 23.04 31.41
CA LYS A 188 -10.54 24.27 32.22
C LYS A 188 -10.46 23.89 33.70
N HIS A 189 -9.52 24.46 34.42
CA HIS A 189 -9.53 24.51 35.88
C HIS A 189 -10.63 25.44 36.37
#